data_0d6e85eb01ef6de6349e0c2c959e905e
#
_entry.id   0d6e85eb01ef6de6349e0c2c959e905e
#
_cell.length_a   1.000
_cell.length_b   1.000
_cell.length_c   1.000
_cell.angle_alpha   90.00
_cell.angle_beta   90.00
_cell.angle_gamma   90.00
#
_symmetry.space_group_name_H-M   'P 1'
#
loop_
_entity.id
_entity.type
_entity.pdbx_description
1 polymer ?
#
loop_
_entity_poly.entity_id
_entity_poly.type
_entity_poly.pdbx_seq_one_letter_code
_entity_poly.pdbx_strand_id
1 'polypeptide(L)'
;HVVPAAIMYFGVGPALGVTPVEAAAATDPDIVLLSWTLIRRVSAAFIVLTATMALSSLLDAANDIYTEAYSESNSRPIKGYLQVISLVAYLAASIVIVSILADRNPTVFLSGLGALTAVLMLVFRDTILSLVASIQIMSNDIIRIGDWVEMPQANADGDVIDIALHTVKVQNWDKTISAVPTHRFIGESF
;
A
#
# COMPACT_ATOMS: atom_id res chain seq x y z
N HIS A 1 -24.89 -6.45 -11.42
CA HIS A 1 -24.78 -6.99 -10.03
C HIS A 1 -25.01 -5.91 -8.95
N VAL A 2 -24.84 -4.61 -9.25
CA VAL A 2 -25.09 -3.51 -8.26
C VAL A 2 -26.58 -3.35 -7.97
N VAL A 3 -27.43 -3.50 -8.98
CA VAL A 3 -28.90 -3.30 -8.86
C VAL A 3 -29.55 -4.25 -7.83
N PRO A 4 -29.28 -5.58 -7.85
CA PRO A 4 -29.81 -6.48 -6.83
C PRO A 4 -29.34 -6.12 -5.41
N ALA A 5 -28.09 -5.73 -5.25
CA ALA A 5 -27.55 -5.34 -3.94
C ALA A 5 -28.17 -4.02 -3.44
N ALA A 6 -28.37 -3.06 -4.34
CA ALA A 6 -29.06 -1.82 -3.99
C ALA A 6 -30.53 -2.09 -3.60
N ILE A 7 -31.22 -2.97 -4.32
CA ILE A 7 -32.59 -3.39 -3.96
C ILE A 7 -32.61 -4.05 -2.59
N MET A 8 -31.63 -4.93 -2.28
CA MET A 8 -31.52 -5.53 -0.95
C MET A 8 -31.23 -4.48 0.12
N TYR A 9 -30.31 -3.55 -0.13
CA TYR A 9 -29.95 -2.51 0.82
C TYR A 9 -31.12 -1.58 1.16
N PHE A 10 -31.84 -1.10 0.16
CA PHE A 10 -32.98 -0.19 0.33
C PHE A 10 -34.29 -0.92 0.55
N GLY A 11 -34.41 -2.14 0.06
CA GLY A 11 -35.63 -2.95 0.07
C GLY A 11 -35.81 -3.84 1.29
N VAL A 12 -34.78 -3.95 2.17
CA VAL A 12 -34.83 -4.85 3.34
C VAL A 12 -36.00 -4.48 4.27
N GLY A 13 -36.19 -3.20 4.55
CA GLY A 13 -37.32 -2.72 5.37
C GLY A 13 -38.69 -3.10 4.77
N PRO A 14 -38.98 -2.66 3.51
CA PRO A 14 -40.23 -3.02 2.85
C PRO A 14 -40.40 -4.52 2.57
N ALA A 15 -39.27 -5.26 2.27
CA ALA A 15 -39.36 -6.67 1.99
C ALA A 15 -39.65 -7.55 3.22
N LEU A 16 -39.23 -7.11 4.39
CA LEU A 16 -39.56 -7.75 5.66
C LEU A 16 -40.92 -7.27 6.20
N GLY A 17 -41.57 -6.27 5.56
CA GLY A 17 -42.78 -5.68 6.01
C GLY A 17 -42.70 -4.93 7.34
N VAL A 18 -41.48 -4.58 7.76
CA VAL A 18 -41.18 -4.00 9.07
C VAL A 18 -40.24 -2.80 8.92
N THR A 19 -40.64 -1.68 9.51
CA THR A 19 -39.69 -0.60 9.76
C THR A 19 -38.78 -0.93 10.95
N PRO A 20 -37.61 -0.27 11.11
CA PRO A 20 -36.76 -0.47 12.30
C PRO A 20 -37.50 -0.27 13.63
N VAL A 21 -38.54 0.56 13.61
CA VAL A 21 -39.39 0.84 14.78
C VAL A 21 -40.33 -0.32 15.06
N GLU A 22 -40.93 -0.93 14.03
CA GLU A 22 -41.80 -2.10 14.15
C GLU A 22 -41.02 -3.37 14.47
N ALA A 23 -39.78 -3.50 13.95
CA ALA A 23 -38.86 -4.58 14.31
C ALA A 23 -38.51 -4.57 15.81
N ALA A 24 -38.38 -3.40 16.41
CA ALA A 24 -38.17 -3.24 17.84
C ALA A 24 -39.39 -3.58 18.70
N ALA A 25 -40.60 -3.63 18.10
CA ALA A 25 -41.87 -3.98 18.76
C ALA A 25 -42.25 -5.47 18.56
N ALA A 26 -41.46 -6.26 17.82
CA ALA A 26 -41.73 -7.68 17.57
C ALA A 26 -41.46 -8.55 18.81
N THR A 27 -41.98 -9.78 18.80
CA THR A 27 -41.91 -10.75 19.92
C THR A 27 -40.48 -11.13 20.30
N ASP A 28 -39.53 -11.06 19.33
CA ASP A 28 -38.06 -11.22 19.51
C ASP A 28 -37.34 -10.07 18.82
N PRO A 29 -37.35 -8.86 19.39
CA PRO A 29 -36.83 -7.66 18.75
C PRO A 29 -35.32 -7.75 18.44
N ASP A 30 -34.55 -8.45 19.26
CA ASP A 30 -33.11 -8.57 19.11
C ASP A 30 -32.72 -9.36 17.86
N ILE A 31 -33.42 -10.45 17.56
CA ILE A 31 -33.15 -11.29 16.37
C ILE A 31 -33.50 -10.53 15.09
N VAL A 32 -34.62 -9.84 15.06
CA VAL A 32 -35.08 -9.08 13.87
C VAL A 32 -34.16 -7.88 13.60
N LEU A 33 -33.76 -7.14 14.62
CA LEU A 33 -32.81 -6.04 14.49
C LEU A 33 -31.43 -6.52 14.04
N LEU A 34 -30.96 -7.66 14.58
CA LEU A 34 -29.67 -8.24 14.22
C LEU A 34 -29.66 -8.69 12.76
N SER A 35 -30.71 -9.38 12.31
CA SER A 35 -30.85 -9.82 10.92
C SER A 35 -30.92 -8.65 9.94
N TRP A 36 -31.68 -7.62 10.28
CA TRP A 36 -31.81 -6.39 9.47
C TRP A 36 -30.45 -5.66 9.34
N THR A 37 -29.73 -5.50 10.44
CA THR A 37 -28.42 -4.84 10.43
C THR A 37 -27.37 -5.64 9.64
N LEU A 38 -27.35 -6.97 9.78
CA LEU A 38 -26.45 -7.83 9.03
C LEU A 38 -26.72 -7.77 7.52
N ILE A 39 -27.98 -7.91 7.09
CA ILE A 39 -28.34 -7.84 5.67
C ILE A 39 -27.94 -6.49 5.09
N ARG A 40 -28.21 -5.39 5.79
CA ARG A 40 -27.85 -4.05 5.37
C ARG A 40 -26.33 -3.88 5.22
N ARG A 41 -25.53 -4.36 6.18
CA ARG A 41 -24.06 -4.27 6.14
C ARG A 41 -23.48 -5.11 5.00
N VAL A 42 -23.94 -6.35 4.85
CA VAL A 42 -23.49 -7.23 3.76
C VAL A 42 -23.83 -6.64 2.40
N SER A 43 -25.06 -6.10 2.23
CA SER A 43 -25.45 -5.44 0.99
C SER A 43 -24.63 -4.19 0.70
N ALA A 44 -24.32 -3.38 1.71
CA ALA A 44 -23.45 -2.20 1.56
C ALA A 44 -22.02 -2.60 1.16
N ALA A 45 -21.46 -3.61 1.81
CA ALA A 45 -20.14 -4.14 1.46
C ALA A 45 -20.11 -4.68 0.03
N PHE A 46 -21.17 -5.38 -0.40
CA PHE A 46 -21.31 -5.88 -1.76
C PHE A 46 -21.43 -4.75 -2.80
N ILE A 47 -22.12 -3.66 -2.48
CA ILE A 47 -22.20 -2.47 -3.34
C ILE A 47 -20.82 -1.85 -3.53
N VAL A 48 -20.02 -1.69 -2.45
CA VAL A 48 -18.66 -1.16 -2.53
C VAL A 48 -17.77 -2.06 -3.39
N LEU A 49 -17.84 -3.37 -3.19
CA LEU A 49 -17.07 -4.34 -3.98
C LEU A 49 -17.41 -4.25 -5.47
N THR A 50 -18.70 -4.27 -5.82
CA THR A 50 -19.14 -4.20 -7.22
C THR A 50 -18.85 -2.85 -7.86
N ALA A 51 -18.93 -1.76 -7.10
CA ALA A 51 -18.53 -0.43 -7.59
C ALA A 51 -17.01 -0.38 -7.89
N THR A 52 -16.19 -0.99 -7.04
CA THR A 52 -14.74 -1.06 -7.27
C THR A 52 -14.40 -1.94 -8.48
N MET A 53 -15.08 -3.08 -8.65
CA MET A 53 -14.93 -3.91 -9.85
C MET A 53 -15.38 -3.16 -11.13
N ALA A 54 -16.46 -2.39 -11.06
CA ALA A 54 -16.90 -1.57 -12.19
C ALA A 54 -15.86 -0.47 -12.51
N LEU A 55 -15.26 0.14 -11.50
CA LEU A 55 -14.18 1.11 -11.69
C LEU A 55 -12.97 0.48 -12.37
N SER A 56 -12.52 -0.70 -11.92
CA SER A 56 -11.39 -1.39 -12.55
C SER A 56 -11.70 -1.77 -14.01
N SER A 57 -12.92 -2.24 -14.31
CA SER A 57 -13.34 -2.51 -15.68
C SER A 57 -13.37 -1.26 -16.56
N LEU A 58 -13.71 -0.09 -16.02
CA LEU A 58 -13.61 1.18 -16.74
C LEU A 58 -12.16 1.57 -17.04
N LEU A 59 -11.24 1.34 -16.09
CA LEU A 59 -9.81 1.59 -16.30
C LEU A 59 -9.23 0.66 -17.36
N ASP A 60 -9.63 -0.61 -17.37
CA ASP A 60 -9.23 -1.57 -18.41
C ASP A 60 -9.77 -1.15 -19.78
N ALA A 61 -11.04 -0.77 -19.87
CA ALA A 61 -11.64 -0.26 -21.12
C ALA A 61 -10.93 1.03 -21.61
N ALA A 62 -10.55 1.93 -20.70
CA ALA A 62 -9.76 3.11 -21.04
C ALA A 62 -8.38 2.75 -21.60
N ASN A 63 -7.73 1.71 -21.06
CA ASN A 63 -6.48 1.18 -21.60
C ASN A 63 -6.66 0.63 -23.02
N ASP A 64 -7.74 -0.14 -23.25
CA ASP A 64 -8.01 -0.75 -24.55
C ASP A 64 -8.28 0.32 -25.61
N ILE A 65 -9.10 1.34 -25.28
CA ILE A 65 -9.34 2.48 -26.17
C ILE A 65 -8.05 3.23 -26.48
N TYR A 66 -7.19 3.44 -25.46
CA TYR A 66 -5.91 4.12 -25.65
C TYR A 66 -4.99 3.32 -26.58
N THR A 67 -4.90 1.99 -26.39
CA THR A 67 -4.04 1.14 -27.23
C THR A 67 -4.54 1.03 -28.67
N GLU A 68 -5.84 1.13 -28.92
CA GLU A 68 -6.43 1.09 -30.24
C GLU A 68 -6.32 2.44 -30.97
N ALA A 69 -6.50 3.56 -30.23
CA ALA A 69 -6.52 4.91 -30.81
C ALA A 69 -5.12 5.47 -31.13
N TYR A 70 -4.08 5.03 -30.39
CA TYR A 70 -2.73 5.58 -30.52
C TYR A 70 -1.74 4.54 -31.04
N SER A 71 -1.21 4.78 -32.25
CA SER A 71 -0.20 3.91 -32.90
C SER A 71 1.13 3.84 -32.10
N GLU A 72 1.42 4.81 -31.23
CA GLU A 72 2.61 4.86 -30.38
C GLU A 72 2.41 4.20 -28.99
N SER A 73 1.26 3.58 -28.71
CA SER A 73 0.94 2.95 -27.43
C SER A 73 1.95 1.86 -27.00
N ASN A 74 2.60 1.20 -27.97
CA ASN A 74 3.65 0.21 -27.74
C ASN A 74 4.94 0.81 -27.13
N SER A 75 5.23 2.10 -27.36
CA SER A 75 6.42 2.78 -26.82
C SER A 75 6.14 3.47 -25.47
N ARG A 76 4.87 3.71 -25.14
CA ARG A 76 4.46 4.38 -23.88
C ARG A 76 3.24 3.70 -23.25
N PRO A 77 3.37 2.51 -22.69
CA PRO A 77 2.26 1.80 -22.10
C PRO A 77 1.74 2.51 -20.85
N ILE A 78 0.45 2.88 -20.84
CA ILE A 78 -0.21 3.47 -19.64
C ILE A 78 -0.71 2.40 -18.67
N LYS A 79 -0.69 1.12 -19.06
CA LYS A 79 -1.19 -0.02 -18.29
C LYS A 79 -0.64 -0.06 -16.86
N GLY A 80 0.66 0.23 -16.67
CA GLY A 80 1.28 0.25 -15.34
C GLY A 80 0.66 1.28 -14.40
N TYR A 81 0.36 2.48 -14.90
CA TYR A 81 -0.29 3.53 -14.11
C TYR A 81 -1.72 3.14 -13.74
N LEU A 82 -2.47 2.55 -14.65
CA LEU A 82 -3.84 2.10 -14.41
C LEU A 82 -3.88 0.95 -13.40
N GLN A 83 -2.90 0.04 -13.42
CA GLN A 83 -2.77 -1.01 -12.41
C GLN A 83 -2.52 -0.45 -11.01
N VAL A 84 -1.69 0.58 -10.88
CA VAL A 84 -1.45 1.25 -9.58
C VAL A 84 -2.73 1.90 -9.07
N ILE A 85 -3.47 2.60 -9.94
CA ILE A 85 -4.76 3.21 -9.59
C ILE A 85 -5.76 2.14 -9.13
N SER A 86 -5.86 1.02 -9.86
CA SER A 86 -6.72 -0.10 -9.48
C SER A 86 -6.32 -0.69 -8.13
N LEU A 87 -5.03 -0.89 -7.89
CA LEU A 87 -4.51 -1.38 -6.61
C LEU A 87 -4.92 -0.47 -5.45
N VAL A 88 -4.73 0.84 -5.60
CA VAL A 88 -5.12 1.83 -4.58
C VAL A 88 -6.63 1.81 -4.35
N ALA A 89 -7.43 1.69 -5.43
CA ALA A 89 -8.88 1.60 -5.33
C ALA A 89 -9.33 0.34 -4.56
N TYR A 90 -8.72 -0.83 -4.83
CA TYR A 90 -9.01 -2.06 -4.08
C TYR A 90 -8.58 -1.98 -2.61
N LEU A 91 -7.44 -1.36 -2.31
CA LEU A 91 -7.01 -1.13 -0.92
C LEU A 91 -7.99 -0.21 -0.18
N ALA A 92 -8.40 0.89 -0.78
CA ALA A 92 -9.39 1.80 -0.20
C ALA A 92 -10.74 1.09 0.01
N ALA A 93 -11.22 0.34 -0.98
CA ALA A 93 -12.45 -0.43 -0.89
C ALA A 93 -12.40 -1.49 0.23
N SER A 94 -11.27 -2.17 0.39
CA SER A 94 -11.12 -3.16 1.47
C SER A 94 -11.25 -2.54 2.85
N ILE A 95 -10.68 -1.36 3.08
CA ILE A 95 -10.80 -0.62 4.34
C ILE A 95 -12.27 -0.23 4.58
N VAL A 96 -12.96 0.26 3.55
CA VAL A 96 -14.38 0.64 3.66
C VAL A 96 -15.25 -0.58 3.94
N ILE A 97 -15.02 -1.72 3.27
CA ILE A 97 -15.76 -2.97 3.50
C ILE A 97 -15.56 -3.45 4.93
N VAL A 98 -14.32 -3.50 5.41
CA VAL A 98 -14.02 -3.89 6.81
C VAL A 98 -14.71 -2.94 7.79
N SER A 99 -14.71 -1.63 7.53
CA SER A 99 -15.39 -0.63 8.34
C SER A 99 -16.89 -0.87 8.45
N ILE A 100 -17.55 -1.14 7.31
CA ILE A 100 -18.99 -1.42 7.26
C ILE A 100 -19.32 -2.67 8.07
N LEU A 101 -18.54 -3.74 7.88
CA LEU A 101 -18.75 -5.00 8.58
C LEU A 101 -18.50 -4.88 10.09
N ALA A 102 -17.46 -4.15 10.48
CA ALA A 102 -17.11 -3.92 11.88
C ALA A 102 -17.96 -2.84 12.59
N ASP A 103 -18.85 -2.15 11.86
CA ASP A 103 -19.64 -1.03 12.38
C ASP A 103 -18.76 0.09 12.97
N ARG A 104 -17.70 0.43 12.28
CA ARG A 104 -16.74 1.44 12.70
C ARG A 104 -16.47 2.44 11.58
N ASN A 105 -16.11 3.66 11.96
CA ASN A 105 -15.74 4.67 10.98
C ASN A 105 -14.44 4.25 10.26
N PRO A 106 -14.35 4.35 8.92
CA PRO A 106 -13.13 4.07 8.16
C PRO A 106 -11.88 4.81 8.66
N THR A 107 -12.06 6.01 9.21
CA THR A 107 -10.95 6.79 9.78
C THR A 107 -10.24 6.10 10.94
N VAL A 108 -10.93 5.26 11.71
CA VAL A 108 -10.33 4.49 12.81
C VAL A 108 -9.31 3.48 12.25
N PHE A 109 -9.68 2.79 11.16
CA PHE A 109 -8.77 1.84 10.49
C PHE A 109 -7.61 2.56 9.81
N LEU A 110 -7.87 3.69 9.14
CA LEU A 110 -6.83 4.51 8.53
C LEU A 110 -5.84 5.04 9.56
N SER A 111 -6.32 5.51 10.71
CA SER A 111 -5.47 5.98 11.80
C SER A 111 -4.63 4.86 12.38
N GLY A 112 -5.22 3.68 12.59
CA GLY A 112 -4.51 2.49 13.07
C GLY A 112 -3.43 2.03 12.10
N LEU A 113 -3.74 1.94 10.80
CA LEU A 113 -2.79 1.60 9.74
C LEU A 113 -1.68 2.66 9.63
N GLY A 114 -2.04 3.95 9.73
CA GLY A 114 -1.06 5.04 9.72
C GLY A 114 -0.09 4.97 10.89
N ALA A 115 -0.59 4.72 12.09
CA ALA A 115 0.25 4.53 13.27
C ALA A 115 1.18 3.31 13.15
N LEU A 116 0.64 2.17 12.67
CA LEU A 116 1.43 0.97 12.43
C LEU A 116 2.53 1.22 11.37
N THR A 117 2.18 1.89 10.27
CA THR A 117 3.13 2.26 9.21
C THR A 117 4.24 3.16 9.74
N ALA A 118 3.92 4.14 10.58
CA ALA A 118 4.91 5.03 11.18
C ALA A 118 5.89 4.25 12.08
N VAL A 119 5.40 3.29 12.87
CA VAL A 119 6.25 2.43 13.70
C VAL A 119 7.13 1.52 12.82
N LEU A 120 6.56 0.90 11.78
CA LEU A 120 7.33 0.07 10.85
C LEU A 120 8.39 0.89 10.12
N MET A 121 8.05 2.10 9.67
CA MET A 121 9.00 2.99 9.01
C MET A 121 10.15 3.40 9.94
N LEU A 122 9.87 3.59 11.24
CA LEU A 122 10.90 3.88 12.24
C LEU A 122 11.84 2.67 12.42
N VAL A 123 11.28 1.45 12.51
CA VAL A 123 12.06 0.21 12.68
C VAL A 123 12.94 -0.08 11.45
N PHE A 124 12.41 0.14 10.25
CA PHE A 124 13.13 -0.16 8.99
C PHE A 124 13.85 1.05 8.39
N ARG A 125 13.90 2.18 9.11
CA ARG A 125 14.47 3.44 8.61
C ARG A 125 15.87 3.25 8.02
N ASP A 126 16.78 2.67 8.77
CA ASP A 126 18.18 2.53 8.36
C ASP A 126 18.33 1.53 7.20
N THR A 127 17.49 0.50 7.17
CA THR A 127 17.45 -0.45 6.05
C THR A 127 16.99 0.22 4.75
N ILE A 128 15.93 1.04 4.82
CA ILE A 128 15.42 1.79 3.66
C ILE A 128 16.45 2.82 3.19
N LEU A 129 17.06 3.55 4.12
CA LEU A 129 18.10 4.52 3.80
C LEU A 129 19.31 3.83 3.13
N SER A 130 19.76 2.68 3.64
CA SER A 130 20.87 1.91 3.05
C SER A 130 20.52 1.40 1.66
N LEU A 131 19.29 0.96 1.41
CA LEU A 131 18.85 0.53 0.08
C LEU A 131 18.89 1.69 -0.93
N VAL A 132 18.31 2.84 -0.55
CA VAL A 132 18.29 4.04 -1.40
C VAL A 132 19.72 4.53 -1.65
N ALA A 133 20.56 4.54 -0.62
CA ALA A 133 21.95 4.92 -0.71
C ALA A 133 22.74 4.03 -1.67
N SER A 134 22.53 2.73 -1.60
CA SER A 134 23.16 1.76 -2.49
C SER A 134 22.84 2.02 -3.97
N ILE A 135 21.55 2.29 -4.25
CA ILE A 135 21.12 2.64 -5.62
C ILE A 135 21.78 3.95 -6.09
N GLN A 136 21.88 4.95 -5.21
CA GLN A 136 22.49 6.24 -5.54
C GLN A 136 24.01 6.11 -5.75
N ILE A 137 24.71 5.34 -4.91
CA ILE A 137 26.13 5.07 -5.05
C ILE A 137 26.42 4.43 -6.41
N MET A 138 25.64 3.40 -6.79
CA MET A 138 25.83 2.69 -8.05
C MET A 138 25.43 3.52 -9.28
N SER A 139 24.34 4.30 -9.20
CA SER A 139 23.87 5.08 -10.35
C SER A 139 24.66 6.36 -10.60
N ASN A 140 25.24 6.95 -9.56
CA ASN A 140 26.02 8.18 -9.65
C ASN A 140 27.56 7.94 -9.63
N ASP A 141 27.99 6.67 -9.56
CA ASP A 141 29.42 6.30 -9.49
C ASP A 141 30.16 7.04 -8.36
N ILE A 142 29.52 7.17 -7.17
CA ILE A 142 30.08 7.93 -6.06
C ILE A 142 31.35 7.28 -5.52
N ILE A 143 31.37 5.93 -5.41
CA ILE A 143 32.52 5.12 -5.03
C ILE A 143 32.53 3.83 -5.85
N ARG A 144 33.74 3.32 -6.11
CA ARG A 144 33.97 2.07 -6.84
C ARG A 144 34.88 1.13 -6.03
N ILE A 145 34.83 -0.14 -6.36
CA ILE A 145 35.77 -1.10 -5.79
C ILE A 145 37.18 -0.71 -6.22
N GLY A 146 38.10 -0.60 -5.28
CA GLY A 146 39.49 -0.14 -5.45
C GLY A 146 39.72 1.34 -5.18
N ASP A 147 38.64 2.13 -4.92
CA ASP A 147 38.81 3.52 -4.49
C ASP A 147 39.26 3.58 -3.04
N TRP A 148 40.10 4.57 -2.74
CA TRP A 148 40.51 4.90 -1.39
C TRP A 148 39.46 5.78 -0.73
N VAL A 149 39.02 5.40 0.47
CA VAL A 149 38.06 6.14 1.27
C VAL A 149 38.58 6.29 2.68
N GLU A 150 38.40 7.51 3.25
CA GLU A 150 38.71 7.82 4.64
C GLU A 150 37.43 8.27 5.34
N MET A 151 36.95 7.48 6.30
CA MET A 151 35.78 7.78 7.12
C MET A 151 36.10 7.54 8.61
N PRO A 152 36.65 8.54 9.31
CA PRO A 152 37.09 8.39 10.71
C PRO A 152 36.00 7.93 11.66
N GLN A 153 34.74 8.37 11.42
CA GLN A 153 33.57 8.02 12.25
C GLN A 153 33.23 6.52 12.18
N ALA A 154 33.67 5.84 11.13
CA ALA A 154 33.45 4.41 10.91
C ALA A 154 34.71 3.57 11.10
N ASN A 155 35.85 4.18 11.53
CA ASN A 155 37.17 3.57 11.57
C ASN A 155 37.51 2.89 10.23
N ALA A 156 37.20 3.54 9.12
CA ALA A 156 37.49 3.09 7.79
C ALA A 156 38.51 4.05 7.15
N ASP A 157 39.68 3.52 6.78
CA ASP A 157 40.75 4.27 6.14
C ASP A 157 41.52 3.28 5.25
N GLY A 158 41.13 3.19 3.97
CA GLY A 158 41.72 2.23 3.05
C GLY A 158 40.92 1.98 1.77
N ASP A 159 41.16 0.86 1.13
CA ASP A 159 40.60 0.50 -0.16
C ASP A 159 39.21 -0.14 -0.01
N VAL A 160 38.28 0.27 -0.85
CA VAL A 160 36.98 -0.38 -1.00
C VAL A 160 37.16 -1.73 -1.67
N ILE A 161 36.82 -2.81 -0.97
CA ILE A 161 37.00 -4.20 -1.48
C ILE A 161 35.67 -4.83 -1.93
N ASP A 162 34.53 -4.35 -1.41
CA ASP A 162 33.22 -4.90 -1.73
C ASP A 162 32.13 -3.85 -1.49
N ILE A 163 31.14 -3.78 -2.39
CA ILE A 163 29.98 -2.91 -2.29
C ILE A 163 28.72 -3.79 -2.36
N ALA A 164 28.11 -4.04 -1.19
CA ALA A 164 26.87 -4.80 -1.06
C ALA A 164 25.68 -3.85 -0.88
N LEU A 165 24.46 -4.42 -0.91
CA LEU A 165 23.22 -3.65 -0.84
C LEU A 165 23.08 -2.78 0.43
N HIS A 166 23.61 -3.20 1.55
CA HIS A 166 23.48 -2.50 2.83
C HIS A 166 24.81 -2.06 3.44
N THR A 167 25.95 -2.54 2.91
CA THR A 167 27.27 -2.29 3.47
C THR A 167 28.32 -2.16 2.39
N VAL A 168 29.27 -1.26 2.63
CA VAL A 168 30.55 -1.19 1.89
C VAL A 168 31.63 -1.73 2.79
N LYS A 169 32.47 -2.63 2.28
CA LYS A 169 33.61 -3.15 3.01
C LYS A 169 34.88 -2.39 2.58
N VAL A 170 35.56 -1.83 3.56
CA VAL A 170 36.83 -1.11 3.39
C VAL A 170 37.95 -1.89 4.06
N GLN A 171 39.03 -2.17 3.35
CA GLN A 171 40.19 -2.79 3.90
C GLN A 171 41.16 -1.71 4.37
N ASN A 172 41.30 -1.59 5.69
CA ASN A 172 42.20 -0.65 6.31
C ASN A 172 43.68 -1.01 6.10
N TRP A 173 44.60 -0.09 6.41
CA TRP A 173 46.04 -0.26 6.35
C TRP A 173 46.58 -1.43 7.17
N ASP A 174 45.96 -1.72 8.32
CA ASP A 174 46.31 -2.83 9.19
C ASP A 174 45.71 -4.16 8.73
N LYS A 175 45.11 -4.19 7.51
CA LYS A 175 44.40 -5.33 6.91
C LYS A 175 43.13 -5.74 7.65
N THR A 176 42.63 -4.93 8.59
CA THR A 176 41.31 -5.13 9.12
C THR A 176 40.26 -4.71 8.11
N ILE A 177 39.04 -5.28 8.20
CA ILE A 177 37.94 -4.96 7.31
C ILE A 177 36.89 -4.20 8.13
N SER A 178 36.64 -2.96 7.74
CA SER A 178 35.53 -2.14 8.27
C SER A 178 34.32 -2.29 7.38
N ALA A 179 33.17 -2.71 7.96
CA ALA A 179 31.90 -2.79 7.26
C ALA A 179 31.07 -1.53 7.57
N VAL A 180 30.96 -0.64 6.61
CA VAL A 180 30.28 0.65 6.75
C VAL A 180 28.92 0.59 6.09
N PRO A 181 27.81 0.94 6.79
CA PRO A 181 26.50 1.01 6.17
C PRO A 181 26.46 2.00 5.01
N THR A 182 25.85 1.61 3.87
CA THR A 182 25.84 2.41 2.64
C THR A 182 25.25 3.80 2.81
N HIS A 183 24.25 3.97 3.70
CA HIS A 183 23.62 5.28 3.93
C HIS A 183 24.59 6.31 4.53
N ARG A 184 25.66 5.89 5.21
CA ARG A 184 26.66 6.81 5.75
C ARG A 184 27.45 7.53 4.66
N PHE A 185 27.72 6.87 3.54
CA PHE A 185 28.42 7.47 2.39
C PHE A 185 27.61 8.58 1.69
N ILE A 186 26.30 8.69 1.98
CA ILE A 186 25.48 9.79 1.44
C ILE A 186 25.24 10.87 2.49
N GLY A 187 25.19 10.47 3.78
CA GLY A 187 24.87 11.38 4.88
C GLY A 187 26.09 12.03 5.54
N GLU A 188 27.27 11.47 5.36
CA GLU A 188 28.52 11.90 6.01
C GLU A 188 29.57 12.22 4.96
N SER A 189 30.55 13.05 5.31
CA SER A 189 31.71 13.30 4.44
C SER A 189 32.75 12.17 4.57
N PHE A 190 33.32 11.78 3.48
CA PHE A 190 34.37 10.78 3.35
C PHE A 190 35.43 11.21 2.35
#